data_48634853ecdf3da7d5399799cad0eef3
#
_entry.id   48634853ecdf3da7d5399799cad0eef3
#
_cell.length_a   1.000
_cell.length_b   1.000
_cell.length_c   1.000
_cell.angle_alpha   90.00
_cell.angle_beta   90.00
_cell.angle_gamma   90.00
#
_symmetry.space_group_name_H-M   'P 1'
#
loop_
_entity.id
_entity.type
_entity.pdbx_description
1 polymer ?
#
loop_
_entity_poly.entity_id
_entity_poly.type
_entity_poly.pdbx_seq_one_letter_code
_entity_poly.pdbx_strand_id
1 'polypeptide(L)'
;MAIQQIISPVGGSVYAARETATPDQIEAVLVKAHTAQAGWRATSIAERAKISERMVIAMQSEVEGISTELAWQMGRPISHAPLEINRGFQERARHMMSIAADSLADVAAPPKDGFTRFIRKDPVGAATGMA
;
A
#
# COMPACT_ATOMS: atom_id res chain seq x y z
N MET A 1 -2.00 23.94 -14.13
CA MET A 1 -1.57 22.82 -13.26
C MET A 1 -0.26 23.22 -12.62
N ALA A 2 -0.06 22.96 -11.35
CA ALA A 2 1.24 23.18 -10.69
C ALA A 2 2.16 22.01 -11.03
N ILE A 3 3.46 22.28 -11.10
CA ILE A 3 4.48 21.26 -11.32
C ILE A 3 5.25 21.09 -10.00
N GLN A 4 5.26 19.90 -9.48
CA GLN A 4 6.11 19.50 -8.36
C GLN A 4 7.44 19.03 -8.91
N GLN A 5 8.53 19.61 -8.41
CA GLN A 5 9.88 19.20 -8.74
C GLN A 5 10.51 18.42 -7.59
N ILE A 6 11.19 17.35 -7.93
CA ILE A 6 11.99 16.55 -7.01
C ILE A 6 13.45 16.97 -7.22
N ILE A 7 13.99 17.66 -6.22
CA ILE A 7 15.39 18.09 -6.22
C ILE A 7 16.23 16.98 -5.61
N SER A 8 17.18 16.47 -6.37
CA SER A 8 18.08 15.43 -5.86
C SER A 8 18.99 15.98 -4.77
N PRO A 9 19.05 15.39 -3.59
CA PRO A 9 20.01 15.77 -2.55
C PRO A 9 21.46 15.39 -2.91
N VAL A 10 21.65 14.54 -3.93
CA VAL A 10 22.98 14.13 -4.38
C VAL A 10 23.70 15.24 -5.14
N GLY A 11 23.01 15.92 -6.03
CA GLY A 11 23.62 16.94 -6.88
C GLY A 11 22.92 18.30 -6.87
N GLY A 12 21.81 18.45 -6.13
CA GLY A 12 21.03 19.70 -6.10
C GLY A 12 20.28 20.01 -7.40
N SER A 13 20.26 19.10 -8.35
CA SER A 13 19.57 19.27 -9.63
C SER A 13 18.14 18.77 -9.59
N VAL A 14 17.29 19.27 -10.48
CA VAL A 14 15.95 18.70 -10.70
C VAL A 14 16.10 17.30 -11.29
N TYR A 15 15.75 16.29 -10.52
CA TYR A 15 15.81 14.90 -10.93
C TYR A 15 14.53 14.46 -11.68
N ALA A 16 13.39 14.88 -11.18
CA ALA A 16 12.11 14.59 -11.81
C ALA A 16 11.13 15.75 -11.61
N ALA A 17 10.18 15.87 -12.52
CA ALA A 17 9.07 16.80 -12.42
C ALA A 17 7.76 16.06 -12.68
N ARG A 18 6.72 16.37 -11.92
CA ARG A 18 5.39 15.78 -12.04
C ARG A 18 4.34 16.88 -12.00
N GLU A 19 3.35 16.77 -12.86
CA GLU A 19 2.17 17.62 -12.77
C GLU A 19 1.32 17.17 -11.57
N THR A 20 0.83 18.13 -10.80
CA THR A 20 -0.12 17.85 -9.71
C THR A 20 -1.48 17.54 -10.29
N ALA A 21 -2.21 16.62 -9.65
CA ALA A 21 -3.56 16.29 -10.05
C ALA A 21 -4.50 17.50 -9.93
N THR A 22 -5.41 17.64 -10.87
CA THR A 22 -6.49 18.64 -10.78
C THR A 22 -7.58 18.16 -9.82
N PRO A 23 -8.41 19.07 -9.28
CA PRO A 23 -9.58 18.67 -8.46
C PRO A 23 -10.47 17.64 -9.16
N ASP A 24 -10.72 17.80 -10.46
CA ASP A 24 -11.56 16.87 -11.24
C ASP A 24 -10.91 15.48 -11.37
N GLN A 25 -9.59 15.42 -11.52
CA GLN A 25 -8.85 14.14 -11.53
C GLN A 25 -8.91 13.45 -10.17
N ILE A 26 -8.77 14.21 -9.08
CA ILE A 26 -8.90 13.69 -7.71
C ILE A 26 -10.30 13.12 -7.51
N GLU A 27 -11.36 13.89 -7.83
CA GLU A 27 -12.72 13.43 -7.70
C GLU A 27 -13.02 12.17 -8.54
N ALA A 28 -12.54 12.13 -9.78
CA ALA A 28 -12.69 10.96 -10.64
C ALA A 28 -12.02 9.71 -10.06
N VAL A 29 -10.86 9.85 -9.43
CA VAL A 29 -10.17 8.73 -8.75
C VAL A 29 -10.94 8.28 -7.51
N LEU A 30 -11.45 9.20 -6.71
CA LEU A 30 -12.26 8.89 -5.52
C LEU A 30 -13.54 8.14 -5.89
N VAL A 31 -14.25 8.58 -6.93
CA VAL A 31 -15.45 7.89 -7.43
C VAL A 31 -15.12 6.47 -7.90
N LYS A 32 -14.03 6.29 -8.66
CA LYS A 32 -13.59 4.96 -9.09
C LYS A 32 -13.22 4.06 -7.90
N ALA A 33 -12.50 4.59 -6.91
CA ALA A 33 -12.11 3.86 -5.72
C ALA A 33 -13.33 3.42 -4.90
N HIS A 34 -14.30 4.33 -4.73
CA HIS A 34 -15.55 4.03 -4.04
C HIS A 34 -16.36 2.93 -4.77
N THR A 35 -16.48 3.02 -6.08
CA THR A 35 -17.18 2.01 -6.89
C THR A 35 -16.49 0.65 -6.83
N ALA A 36 -15.17 0.61 -6.90
CA ALA A 36 -14.38 -0.63 -6.81
C ALA A 36 -14.43 -1.28 -5.42
N GLN A 37 -14.63 -0.50 -4.37
CA GLN A 37 -14.62 -0.96 -2.99
C GLN A 37 -15.66 -2.05 -2.69
N ALA A 38 -16.84 -1.99 -3.33
CA ALA A 38 -17.89 -2.99 -3.13
C ALA A 38 -17.42 -4.41 -3.54
N GLY A 39 -16.80 -4.54 -4.72
CA GLY A 39 -16.21 -5.79 -5.18
C GLY A 39 -15.00 -6.23 -4.33
N TRP A 40 -14.14 -5.28 -3.99
CA TRP A 40 -12.99 -5.55 -3.15
C TRP A 40 -13.38 -6.02 -1.74
N ARG A 41 -14.42 -5.43 -1.16
CA ARG A 41 -14.97 -5.86 0.13
C ARG A 41 -15.42 -7.31 0.13
N ALA A 42 -15.98 -7.79 -0.98
CA ALA A 42 -16.42 -9.18 -1.14
C ALA A 42 -15.27 -10.17 -1.33
N THR A 43 -14.06 -9.70 -1.65
CA THR A 43 -12.87 -10.54 -1.83
C THR A 43 -12.41 -11.10 -0.47
N SER A 44 -12.14 -12.41 -0.40
CA SER A 44 -11.66 -13.04 0.83
C SER A 44 -10.28 -12.51 1.25
N ILE A 45 -9.97 -12.59 2.55
CA ILE A 45 -8.65 -12.19 3.07
C ILE A 45 -7.54 -12.99 2.41
N ALA A 46 -7.75 -14.30 2.21
CA ALA A 46 -6.78 -15.16 1.54
C ALA A 46 -6.49 -14.71 0.09
N GLU A 47 -7.51 -14.30 -0.64
CA GLU A 47 -7.33 -13.81 -2.02
C GLU A 47 -6.62 -12.45 -2.04
N ARG A 48 -6.95 -11.54 -1.11
CA ARG A 48 -6.23 -10.27 -0.95
C ARG A 48 -4.77 -10.50 -0.62
N ALA A 49 -4.45 -11.47 0.26
CA ALA A 49 -3.08 -11.85 0.57
C ALA A 49 -2.31 -12.33 -0.67
N LYS A 50 -2.93 -13.17 -1.52
CA LYS A 50 -2.32 -13.59 -2.80
C LYS A 50 -2.04 -12.41 -3.74
N ILE A 51 -2.94 -11.43 -3.81
CA ILE A 51 -2.74 -10.22 -4.61
C ILE A 51 -1.56 -9.42 -4.06
N SER A 52 -1.50 -9.25 -2.74
CA SER A 52 -0.39 -8.55 -2.07
C SER A 52 0.95 -9.28 -2.25
N GLU A 53 0.98 -10.61 -2.24
CA GLU A 53 2.21 -11.37 -2.52
C GLU A 53 2.70 -11.13 -3.95
N ARG A 54 1.81 -11.07 -4.94
CA ARG A 54 2.21 -10.72 -6.32
C ARG A 54 2.85 -9.33 -6.40
N MET A 55 2.35 -8.37 -5.62
CA MET A 55 2.96 -7.03 -5.51
C MET A 55 4.36 -7.12 -4.90
N VAL A 56 4.55 -7.89 -3.84
CA VAL A 56 5.86 -8.09 -3.21
C VAL A 56 6.86 -8.67 -4.22
N ILE A 57 6.45 -9.70 -4.95
CA ILE A 57 7.30 -10.33 -5.99
C ILE A 57 7.65 -9.32 -7.09
N ALA A 58 6.69 -8.55 -7.57
CA ALA A 58 6.94 -7.51 -8.58
C ALA A 58 7.91 -6.44 -8.09
N MET A 59 7.78 -5.97 -6.84
CA MET A 59 8.74 -5.02 -6.27
C MET A 59 10.14 -5.61 -6.10
N GLN A 60 10.25 -6.90 -5.79
CA GLN A 60 11.54 -7.58 -5.70
C GLN A 60 12.22 -7.72 -7.07
N SER A 61 11.45 -7.93 -8.15
CA SER A 61 12.02 -7.97 -9.51
C SER A 61 12.58 -6.62 -9.98
N GLU A 62 12.11 -5.52 -9.38
CA GLU A 62 12.52 -4.15 -9.73
C GLU A 62 13.50 -3.54 -8.70
N VAL A 63 14.11 -4.35 -7.85
CA VAL A 63 14.93 -3.86 -6.73
C VAL A 63 16.06 -2.92 -7.15
N GLU A 64 16.72 -3.17 -8.28
CA GLU A 64 17.81 -2.33 -8.78
C GLU A 64 17.29 -0.97 -9.25
N GLY A 65 16.19 -0.96 -10.00
CA GLY A 65 15.54 0.28 -10.45
C GLY A 65 15.06 1.11 -9.27
N ILE A 66 14.33 0.50 -8.34
CA ILE A 66 13.83 1.19 -7.13
C ILE A 66 14.99 1.72 -6.29
N SER A 67 16.07 0.97 -6.14
CA SER A 67 17.26 1.40 -5.38
C SER A 67 17.92 2.62 -6.00
N THR A 68 18.01 2.66 -7.31
CA THR A 68 18.53 3.80 -8.06
C THR A 68 17.65 5.05 -7.86
N GLU A 69 16.33 4.89 -7.96
CA GLU A 69 15.37 5.97 -7.71
C GLU A 69 15.47 6.50 -6.26
N LEU A 70 15.57 5.61 -5.27
CA LEU A 70 15.74 6.00 -3.86
C LEU A 70 17.06 6.77 -3.63
N ALA A 71 18.13 6.37 -4.30
CA ALA A 71 19.40 7.06 -4.20
C ALA A 71 19.30 8.49 -4.76
N TRP A 72 18.74 8.66 -5.94
CA TRP A 72 18.64 9.96 -6.59
C TRP A 72 17.60 10.89 -5.97
N GLN A 73 16.43 10.35 -5.60
CA GLN A 73 15.33 11.17 -5.09
C GLN A 73 15.46 11.50 -3.61
N MET A 74 16.09 10.62 -2.82
CA MET A 74 16.13 10.74 -1.35
C MET A 74 17.55 10.80 -0.78
N GLY A 75 18.58 10.62 -1.61
CA GLY A 75 19.97 10.57 -1.16
C GLY A 75 20.31 9.29 -0.39
N ARG A 76 19.56 8.22 -0.58
CA ARG A 76 19.82 6.96 0.10
C ARG A 76 21.10 6.32 -0.43
N PRO A 77 22.02 5.84 0.42
CA PRO A 77 23.21 5.15 -0.07
C PRO A 77 22.82 3.94 -0.92
N ILE A 78 23.30 3.88 -2.15
CA ILE A 78 22.95 2.83 -3.12
C ILE A 78 23.28 1.42 -2.60
N SER A 79 24.29 1.27 -1.77
CA SER A 79 24.65 -0.01 -1.13
C SER A 79 23.61 -0.48 -0.11
N HIS A 80 22.79 0.42 0.44
CA HIS A 80 21.78 0.12 1.45
C HIS A 80 20.36 0.06 0.86
N ALA A 81 20.11 0.76 -0.23
CA ALA A 81 18.77 0.85 -0.82
C ALA A 81 18.13 -0.52 -1.14
N PRO A 82 18.85 -1.54 -1.65
CA PRO A 82 18.28 -2.86 -1.88
C PRO A 82 17.74 -3.54 -0.61
N LEU A 83 18.30 -3.23 0.56
CA LEU A 83 17.85 -3.81 1.83
C LEU A 83 16.44 -3.35 2.23
N GLU A 84 16.04 -2.16 1.79
CA GLU A 84 14.68 -1.64 2.03
C GLU A 84 13.62 -2.54 1.40
N ILE A 85 13.91 -3.05 0.22
CA ILE A 85 13.00 -3.94 -0.52
C ILE A 85 13.18 -5.39 -0.08
N ASN A 86 14.44 -5.89 -0.09
CA ASN A 86 14.74 -7.31 0.13
C ASN A 86 14.62 -7.76 1.59
N ARG A 87 14.62 -6.84 2.56
CA ARG A 87 14.38 -7.13 3.97
C ARG A 87 13.20 -6.35 4.52
N GLY A 88 13.33 -5.03 4.58
CA GLY A 88 12.36 -4.20 5.28
C GLY A 88 10.94 -4.31 4.74
N PHE A 89 10.76 -4.13 3.44
CA PHE A 89 9.43 -4.16 2.82
C PHE A 89 8.85 -5.58 2.79
N GLN A 90 9.57 -6.54 2.19
CA GLN A 90 9.03 -7.90 2.01
C GLN A 90 8.73 -8.61 3.33
N GLU A 91 9.60 -8.44 4.33
CA GLU A 91 9.42 -9.07 5.65
C GLU A 91 8.14 -8.56 6.32
N ARG A 92 7.97 -7.23 6.37
CA ARG A 92 6.76 -6.62 6.94
C ARG A 92 5.50 -6.99 6.16
N ALA A 93 5.54 -6.94 4.84
CA ALA A 93 4.39 -7.28 4.01
C ALA A 93 3.97 -8.75 4.21
N ARG A 94 4.91 -9.69 4.20
CA ARG A 94 4.61 -11.11 4.42
C ARG A 94 4.14 -11.40 5.84
N HIS A 95 4.72 -10.73 6.84
CA HIS A 95 4.24 -10.84 8.21
C HIS A 95 2.79 -10.36 8.31
N MET A 96 2.46 -9.18 7.76
CA MET A 96 1.09 -8.67 7.78
C MET A 96 0.11 -9.60 7.06
N MET A 97 0.51 -10.20 5.94
CA MET A 97 -0.30 -11.19 5.24
C MET A 97 -0.51 -12.46 6.08
N SER A 98 0.52 -12.93 6.78
CA SER A 98 0.43 -14.15 7.59
C SER A 98 -0.51 -14.04 8.79
N ILE A 99 -0.58 -12.85 9.41
CA ILE A 99 -1.45 -12.60 10.56
C ILE A 99 -2.84 -12.08 10.18
N ALA A 100 -3.08 -11.75 8.89
CA ALA A 100 -4.27 -11.02 8.47
C ALA A 100 -5.58 -11.79 8.76
N ALA A 101 -5.60 -13.11 8.56
CA ALA A 101 -6.79 -13.92 8.78
C ALA A 101 -7.25 -13.84 10.24
N ASP A 102 -6.35 -14.08 11.17
CA ASP A 102 -6.64 -14.06 12.61
C ASP A 102 -6.91 -12.64 13.11
N SER A 103 -6.11 -11.68 12.66
CA SER A 103 -6.25 -10.27 13.07
C SER A 103 -7.55 -9.63 12.59
N LEU A 104 -8.11 -10.09 11.49
CA LEU A 104 -9.35 -9.56 10.91
C LEU A 104 -10.56 -10.44 11.15
N ALA A 105 -10.41 -11.56 11.86
CA ALA A 105 -11.53 -12.41 12.26
C ALA A 105 -12.51 -11.68 13.21
N ASP A 106 -13.76 -12.10 13.16
CA ASP A 106 -14.78 -11.64 14.12
C ASP A 106 -14.36 -12.03 15.55
N VAL A 107 -14.58 -11.12 16.50
CA VAL A 107 -14.31 -11.38 17.92
C VAL A 107 -15.56 -11.96 18.56
N ALA A 108 -15.51 -13.22 18.97
CA ALA A 108 -16.63 -13.85 19.67
C ALA A 108 -16.89 -13.16 21.02
N ALA A 109 -18.15 -12.86 21.31
CA ALA A 109 -18.59 -12.40 22.62
C ALA A 109 -19.02 -13.63 23.49
N PRO A 110 -19.06 -13.48 24.83
CA PRO A 110 -19.51 -14.56 25.70
C PRO A 110 -20.88 -15.11 25.29
N PRO A 111 -21.11 -16.41 25.36
CA PRO A 111 -22.36 -17.04 24.92
C PRO A 111 -23.56 -16.49 25.71
N LYS A 112 -24.72 -16.41 25.05
CA LYS A 112 -26.00 -16.07 25.66
C LYS A 112 -27.08 -16.84 24.92
N ASP A 113 -27.92 -17.55 25.65
CA ASP A 113 -28.99 -18.38 25.08
C ASP A 113 -29.90 -17.57 24.15
N GLY A 114 -30.18 -18.13 22.98
CA GLY A 114 -31.00 -17.48 21.96
C GLY A 114 -30.30 -16.36 21.16
N PHE A 115 -29.00 -16.11 21.35
CA PHE A 115 -28.26 -15.07 20.66
C PHE A 115 -26.93 -15.55 20.10
N THR A 116 -26.63 -15.16 18.85
CA THR A 116 -25.29 -15.21 18.28
C THR A 116 -24.68 -13.81 18.42
N ARG A 117 -23.59 -13.67 19.17
CA ARG A 117 -22.97 -12.38 19.48
C ARG A 117 -21.51 -12.37 19.09
N PHE A 118 -21.11 -11.33 18.36
CA PHE A 118 -19.71 -11.12 17.96
C PHE A 118 -19.49 -9.65 17.61
N ILE A 119 -18.24 -9.22 17.61
CA ILE A 119 -17.81 -7.93 17.08
C ILE A 119 -17.24 -8.20 15.68
N ARG A 120 -17.89 -7.66 14.67
CA ARG A 120 -17.40 -7.74 13.29
C ARG A 120 -16.41 -6.62 12.99
N LYS A 121 -15.33 -6.96 12.30
CA LYS A 121 -14.39 -5.98 11.76
C LYS A 121 -14.76 -5.70 10.32
N ASP A 122 -15.41 -4.56 10.09
CA ASP A 122 -15.82 -4.14 8.74
C ASP A 122 -14.72 -3.26 8.09
N PRO A 123 -14.56 -3.34 6.74
CA PRO A 123 -13.67 -2.44 6.02
C PRO A 123 -14.08 -0.97 6.19
N VAL A 124 -13.11 -0.11 6.45
CA VAL A 124 -13.34 1.35 6.61
C VAL A 124 -13.70 2.07 5.31
N GLY A 125 -13.60 1.40 4.16
CA GLY A 125 -13.90 1.97 2.85
C GLY A 125 -12.63 2.18 2.01
N ALA A 126 -12.69 3.13 1.07
CA ALA A 126 -11.56 3.53 0.27
C ALA A 126 -10.68 4.51 1.05
N ALA A 127 -9.36 4.27 1.00
CA ALA A 127 -8.36 5.22 1.49
C ALA A 127 -7.43 5.60 0.34
N THR A 128 -7.15 6.88 0.20
CA THR A 128 -6.18 7.41 -0.76
C THR A 128 -4.98 7.97 0.00
N GLY A 129 -3.78 7.55 -0.37
CA GLY A 129 -2.57 8.24 0.04
C GLY A 129 -2.37 9.45 -0.87
N MET A 130 -2.23 10.64 -0.28
CA MET A 130 -1.71 11.79 -1.01
C MET A 130 -0.21 11.89 -0.70
N ALA A 131 0.61 11.76 -1.73
CA ALA A 131 2.03 11.97 -1.67
C ALA A 131 2.36 13.42 -2.09
#